data_c247082ebcc908b68a9f8e1f2304ca77
#
_entry.id   c247082ebcc908b68a9f8e1f2304ca77
#
_cell.length_a   1.000
_cell.length_b   1.000
_cell.length_c   1.000
_cell.angle_alpha   90.00
_cell.angle_beta   90.00
_cell.angle_gamma   90.00
#
_symmetry.space_group_name_H-M   'P 1'
#
loop_
_entity.id
_entity.type
_entity.pdbx_description
1 polymer ?
#
loop_
_entity_poly.entity_id
_entity_poly.type
_entity_poly.pdbx_seq_one_letter_code
_entity_poly.pdbx_strand_id
1 'polypeptide(L)'
;MPTISLESAKSAQSYDYLIVGAGFAGSVIAERLAEGLGRRVLLIDRRPHIAGNAYDHYDEAGVLVHRYGPHIFHTNAQRIVDYLSRFTKWRPYEHRVLAQVDGKLVPIPINLTTLNSLYGLSMSSEEAEVFLAERAEPVATIRTSEDVVVNQIGRELYEKFFRGYTRKQWGLDPSALDKSVTSRIPTRTSEDDRYFGDTFQIMPTDGYTKMFERMLDHPNIDLLLGIDFTAVREGVKYAHLIYCGPIDEYFDFQLGRLPYRSLRFEHRTLEQEHYQPV
;
A
#
# COMPACT_ATOMS: atom_id res chain seq x y z
N MET A 1 19.31 -16.47 0.39
CA MET A 1 19.74 -15.40 1.30
C MET A 1 19.82 -15.97 2.71
N PRO A 2 20.99 -16.07 3.32
CA PRO A 2 21.16 -16.60 4.67
C PRO A 2 20.75 -15.54 5.71
N THR A 3 19.95 -15.95 6.67
CA THR A 3 19.71 -15.20 7.91
C THR A 3 20.79 -15.56 8.93
N ILE A 4 21.24 -14.60 9.72
CA ILE A 4 22.18 -14.81 10.81
C ILE A 4 21.48 -14.88 12.16
N SER A 5 22.14 -15.43 13.18
CA SER A 5 21.65 -15.39 14.56
C SER A 5 22.01 -14.06 15.25
N LEU A 6 21.33 -13.75 16.36
CA LEU A 6 21.66 -12.58 17.17
C LEU A 6 23.08 -12.68 17.76
N GLU A 7 23.52 -13.88 18.13
CA GLU A 7 24.89 -14.10 18.62
C GLU A 7 25.92 -13.82 17.55
N SER A 8 25.66 -14.25 16.31
CA SER A 8 26.52 -13.94 15.17
C SER A 8 26.57 -12.43 14.90
N ALA A 9 25.45 -11.72 14.98
CA ALA A 9 25.41 -10.27 14.82
C ALA A 9 26.19 -9.54 15.94
N LYS A 10 26.12 -10.01 17.19
CA LYS A 10 26.85 -9.43 18.33
C LYS A 10 28.35 -9.69 18.27
N SER A 11 28.77 -10.83 17.75
CA SER A 11 30.19 -11.21 17.60
C SER A 11 30.83 -10.67 16.32
N ALA A 12 30.04 -10.17 15.39
CA ALA A 12 30.54 -9.59 14.15
C ALA A 12 31.38 -8.33 14.38
N GLN A 13 32.27 -8.02 13.40
CA GLN A 13 32.83 -6.67 13.31
C GLN A 13 31.72 -5.64 13.17
N SER A 14 32.00 -4.39 13.57
CA SER A 14 31.01 -3.30 13.50
C SER A 14 30.38 -3.20 12.09
N TYR A 15 29.07 -3.02 12.06
CA TYR A 15 28.35 -2.64 10.84
C TYR A 15 28.48 -1.14 10.57
N ASP A 16 28.48 -0.76 9.30
CA ASP A 16 28.37 0.66 8.95
C ASP A 16 26.94 1.16 9.28
N TYR A 17 25.95 0.31 8.99
CA TYR A 17 24.53 0.64 9.21
C TYR A 17 23.77 -0.50 9.88
N LEU A 18 22.97 -0.15 10.88
CA LEU A 18 21.86 -0.95 11.36
C LEU A 18 20.56 -0.38 10.79
N ILE A 19 19.81 -1.20 10.08
CA ILE A 19 18.52 -0.80 9.50
C ILE A 19 17.41 -1.62 10.16
N VAL A 20 16.41 -0.94 10.71
CA VAL A 20 15.25 -1.55 11.38
C VAL A 20 14.04 -1.50 10.45
N GLY A 21 13.52 -2.67 10.08
CA GLY A 21 12.39 -2.85 9.18
C GLY A 21 12.79 -3.32 7.79
N ALA A 22 12.52 -4.59 7.47
CA ALA A 22 12.81 -5.23 6.19
C ALA A 22 11.65 -5.10 5.17
N GLY A 23 10.90 -4.00 5.24
CA GLY A 23 9.94 -3.58 4.21
C GLY A 23 10.62 -2.82 3.06
N PHE A 24 9.83 -2.20 2.17
CA PHE A 24 10.38 -1.48 1.00
C PHE A 24 11.47 -0.47 1.37
N ALA A 25 11.21 0.42 2.32
CA ALA A 25 12.16 1.47 2.68
C ALA A 25 13.50 0.89 3.14
N GLY A 26 13.48 0.02 4.16
CA GLY A 26 14.72 -0.54 4.71
C GLY A 26 15.47 -1.42 3.71
N SER A 27 14.76 -2.24 2.93
CA SER A 27 15.40 -3.13 1.96
C SER A 27 16.05 -2.37 0.79
N VAL A 28 15.38 -1.33 0.26
CA VAL A 28 15.95 -0.48 -0.79
C VAL A 28 17.19 0.27 -0.26
N ILE A 29 17.13 0.80 0.95
CA ILE A 29 18.27 1.49 1.55
C ILE A 29 19.42 0.51 1.79
N ALA A 30 19.14 -0.69 2.30
CA ALA A 30 20.15 -1.72 2.53
C ALA A 30 20.87 -2.07 1.22
N GLU A 31 20.14 -2.33 0.15
CA GLU A 31 20.71 -2.65 -1.16
C GLU A 31 21.51 -1.48 -1.72
N ARG A 32 21.02 -0.24 -1.65
CA ARG A 32 21.74 0.94 -2.13
C ARG A 32 23.04 1.21 -1.37
N LEU A 33 23.05 0.98 -0.05
CA LEU A 33 24.25 1.13 0.77
C LEU A 33 25.27 0.01 0.49
N ALA A 34 24.80 -1.21 0.36
CA ALA A 34 25.66 -2.36 0.12
C ALA A 34 26.25 -2.35 -1.30
N GLU A 35 25.40 -2.30 -2.33
CA GLU A 35 25.80 -2.34 -3.73
C GLU A 35 26.49 -1.04 -4.18
N GLY A 36 25.87 0.11 -3.84
CA GLY A 36 26.35 1.40 -4.34
C GLY A 36 27.55 1.97 -3.59
N LEU A 37 27.71 1.67 -2.30
CA LEU A 37 28.74 2.25 -1.43
C LEU A 37 29.63 1.20 -0.74
N GLY A 38 29.43 -0.08 -1.00
CA GLY A 38 30.20 -1.17 -0.40
C GLY A 38 30.07 -1.28 1.13
N ARG A 39 28.97 -0.73 1.72
CA ARG A 39 28.79 -0.68 3.16
C ARG A 39 28.29 -2.00 3.73
N ARG A 40 28.78 -2.36 4.93
CA ARG A 40 28.24 -3.49 5.68
C ARG A 40 26.96 -3.07 6.41
N VAL A 41 25.87 -3.78 6.13
CA VAL A 41 24.54 -3.49 6.64
C VAL A 41 24.03 -4.67 7.45
N LEU A 42 23.50 -4.41 8.65
CA LEU A 42 22.63 -5.33 9.36
C LEU A 42 21.19 -4.85 9.18
N LEU A 43 20.36 -5.63 8.51
CA LEU A 43 18.93 -5.38 8.35
C LEU A 43 18.15 -6.29 9.29
N ILE A 44 17.33 -5.71 10.15
CA ILE A 44 16.52 -6.46 11.11
C ILE A 44 15.02 -6.23 10.92
N ASP A 45 14.22 -7.23 11.25
CA ASP A 45 12.77 -7.07 11.34
C ASP A 45 12.20 -7.91 12.47
N ARG A 46 11.20 -7.38 13.19
CA ARG A 46 10.48 -8.11 14.24
C ARG A 46 9.61 -9.25 13.70
N ARG A 47 9.23 -9.20 12.42
CA ARG A 47 8.54 -10.27 11.72
C ARG A 47 9.52 -11.36 11.30
N PRO A 48 9.08 -12.62 11.20
CA PRO A 48 9.93 -13.72 10.76
C PRO A 48 10.12 -13.77 9.23
N HIS A 49 9.80 -12.69 8.52
CA HIS A 49 9.88 -12.58 7.07
C HIS A 49 10.27 -11.18 6.62
N ILE A 50 10.81 -11.07 5.43
CA ILE A 50 11.10 -9.82 4.70
C ILE A 50 9.84 -9.28 4.01
N ALA A 51 10.02 -8.22 3.22
CA ALA A 51 9.00 -7.53 2.42
C ALA A 51 7.96 -6.74 3.23
N GLY A 52 8.02 -6.74 4.57
CA GLY A 52 7.12 -5.96 5.39
C GLY A 52 5.64 -6.25 5.11
N ASN A 53 4.84 -5.23 4.81
CA ASN A 53 3.43 -5.40 4.47
C ASN A 53 3.20 -5.98 3.07
N ALA A 54 4.19 -5.91 2.17
CA ALA A 54 4.10 -6.49 0.83
C ALA A 54 4.42 -7.99 0.80
N TYR A 55 4.67 -8.61 1.96
CA TYR A 55 4.95 -10.04 2.05
C TYR A 55 3.83 -10.87 1.45
N ASP A 56 4.21 -11.74 0.53
CA ASP A 56 3.36 -12.73 -0.10
C ASP A 56 3.97 -14.14 0.01
N HIS A 57 3.14 -15.13 -0.10
CA HIS A 57 3.53 -16.54 -0.02
C HIS A 57 2.51 -17.42 -0.75
N TYR A 58 2.93 -18.61 -1.12
CA TYR A 58 1.99 -19.60 -1.62
C TYR A 58 1.26 -20.26 -0.44
N ASP A 59 -0.07 -20.36 -0.55
CA ASP A 59 -0.89 -21.10 0.39
C ASP A 59 -0.81 -22.61 0.12
N GLU A 60 -1.57 -23.41 0.88
CA GLU A 60 -1.60 -24.86 0.75
C GLU A 60 -2.20 -25.34 -0.60
N ALA A 61 -2.99 -24.51 -1.25
CA ALA A 61 -3.55 -24.76 -2.58
C ALA A 61 -2.62 -24.30 -3.73
N GLY A 62 -1.45 -23.74 -3.40
CA GLY A 62 -0.50 -23.24 -4.38
C GLY A 62 -0.87 -21.87 -4.96
N VAL A 63 -1.75 -21.12 -4.31
CA VAL A 63 -2.12 -19.76 -4.70
C VAL A 63 -1.19 -18.75 -4.03
N LEU A 64 -0.65 -17.80 -4.80
CA LEU A 64 0.18 -16.73 -4.27
C LEU A 64 -0.71 -15.70 -3.57
N VAL A 65 -0.59 -15.60 -2.24
CA VAL A 65 -1.46 -14.80 -1.38
C VAL A 65 -0.68 -13.66 -0.73
N HIS A 66 -1.21 -12.45 -0.76
CA HIS A 66 -0.70 -11.31 -0.01
C HIS A 66 -1.15 -11.40 1.46
N ARG A 67 -0.20 -11.57 2.38
CA ARG A 67 -0.49 -11.81 3.81
C ARG A 67 -1.22 -10.65 4.48
N TYR A 68 -0.95 -9.42 4.08
CA TYR A 68 -1.43 -8.19 4.74
C TYR A 68 -2.31 -7.35 3.82
N GLY A 69 -3.09 -8.01 2.96
CA GLY A 69 -3.94 -7.39 1.97
C GLY A 69 -3.21 -7.07 0.66
N PRO A 70 -3.94 -6.76 -0.40
CA PRO A 70 -3.37 -6.59 -1.72
C PRO A 70 -2.43 -5.37 -1.76
N HIS A 71 -1.21 -5.60 -2.24
CA HIS A 71 -0.23 -4.57 -2.56
C HIS A 71 -0.09 -4.51 -4.06
N ILE A 72 -0.51 -3.41 -4.66
CA ILE A 72 -0.52 -3.20 -6.10
C ILE A 72 0.55 -2.16 -6.41
N PHE A 73 1.48 -2.50 -7.30
CA PHE A 73 2.51 -1.55 -7.71
C PHE A 73 2.00 -0.67 -8.83
N HIS A 74 1.93 0.62 -8.54
CA HIS A 74 1.57 1.65 -9.52
C HIS A 74 2.42 2.90 -9.35
N THR A 75 2.82 3.52 -10.43
CA THR A 75 3.67 4.73 -10.41
C THR A 75 3.72 5.40 -11.78
N ASN A 76 4.04 6.69 -11.81
CA ASN A 76 4.41 7.42 -13.02
C ASN A 76 5.94 7.55 -13.18
N ALA A 77 6.73 7.06 -12.23
CA ALA A 77 8.15 7.27 -12.18
C ALA A 77 8.93 6.10 -12.84
N GLN A 78 9.31 6.25 -14.10
CA GLN A 78 10.13 5.26 -14.84
C GLN A 78 11.36 4.81 -14.06
N ARG A 79 12.08 5.73 -13.40
CA ARG A 79 13.28 5.42 -12.60
C ARG A 79 13.04 4.38 -11.50
N ILE A 80 11.82 4.33 -10.92
CA ILE A 80 11.45 3.35 -9.88
C ILE A 80 11.23 1.99 -10.52
N VAL A 81 10.56 1.96 -11.67
CA VAL A 81 10.36 0.73 -12.46
C VAL A 81 11.72 0.16 -12.88
N ASP A 82 12.61 0.98 -13.45
CA ASP A 82 13.94 0.57 -13.87
C ASP A 82 14.76 -0.01 -12.72
N TYR A 83 14.73 0.65 -11.57
CA TYR A 83 15.43 0.19 -10.37
C TYR A 83 14.92 -1.18 -9.90
N LEU A 84 13.61 -1.34 -9.73
CA LEU A 84 13.01 -2.59 -9.25
C LEU A 84 13.08 -3.72 -10.27
N SER A 85 13.13 -3.40 -11.57
CA SER A 85 13.30 -4.37 -12.67
C SER A 85 14.62 -5.15 -12.62
N ARG A 86 15.58 -4.68 -11.82
CA ARG A 86 16.80 -5.41 -11.54
C ARG A 86 16.54 -6.70 -10.74
N PHE A 87 15.43 -6.74 -9.99
CA PHE A 87 15.11 -7.78 -9.02
C PHE A 87 13.88 -8.61 -9.39
N THR A 88 13.10 -8.16 -10.39
CA THR A 88 11.90 -8.89 -10.82
C THR A 88 11.60 -8.65 -12.30
N LYS A 89 10.79 -9.53 -12.85
CA LYS A 89 10.03 -9.30 -14.08
C LYS A 89 8.63 -8.84 -13.70
N TRP A 90 7.97 -8.12 -14.59
CA TRP A 90 6.66 -7.56 -14.35
C TRP A 90 5.60 -8.23 -15.22
N ARG A 91 4.39 -8.33 -14.69
CA ARG A 91 3.16 -8.60 -15.44
C ARG A 91 2.25 -7.38 -15.36
N PRO A 92 1.56 -6.99 -16.43
CA PRO A 92 0.52 -5.96 -16.38
C PRO A 92 -0.57 -6.35 -15.37
N TYR A 93 -1.04 -5.36 -14.60
CA TYR A 93 -2.16 -5.56 -13.69
C TYR A 93 -2.86 -4.22 -13.45
N GLU A 94 -4.02 -4.05 -14.02
CA GLU A 94 -4.89 -2.90 -13.80
C GLU A 94 -5.95 -3.26 -12.77
N HIS A 95 -5.91 -2.60 -11.63
CA HIS A 95 -6.87 -2.86 -10.56
C HIS A 95 -8.23 -2.25 -10.89
N ARG A 96 -9.28 -3.07 -10.77
CA ARG A 96 -10.67 -2.67 -10.92
C ARG A 96 -11.42 -3.00 -9.64
N VAL A 97 -12.38 -2.16 -9.28
CA VAL A 97 -13.20 -2.31 -8.08
C VAL A 97 -14.66 -2.07 -8.44
N LEU A 98 -15.54 -2.89 -7.89
CA LEU A 98 -16.98 -2.69 -7.98
C LEU A 98 -17.54 -2.30 -6.62
N ALA A 99 -18.45 -1.34 -6.62
CA ALA A 99 -19.27 -0.98 -5.46
C ALA A 99 -20.68 -1.56 -5.65
N GLN A 100 -21.23 -2.11 -4.59
CA GLN A 100 -22.65 -2.47 -4.55
C GLN A 100 -23.47 -1.29 -4.04
N VAL A 101 -24.22 -0.66 -4.92
CA VAL A 101 -25.04 0.53 -4.63
C VAL A 101 -26.44 0.33 -5.18
N ASP A 102 -27.44 0.52 -4.34
CA ASP A 102 -28.87 0.36 -4.69
C ASP A 102 -29.18 -0.98 -5.42
N GLY A 103 -28.52 -2.06 -4.97
CA GLY A 103 -28.70 -3.40 -5.54
C GLY A 103 -27.94 -3.64 -6.86
N LYS A 104 -27.22 -2.67 -7.37
CA LYS A 104 -26.40 -2.76 -8.60
C LYS A 104 -24.91 -2.87 -8.26
N LEU A 105 -24.15 -3.61 -9.08
CA LEU A 105 -22.69 -3.58 -9.08
C LEU A 105 -22.22 -2.57 -10.10
N VAL A 106 -21.52 -1.54 -9.66
CA VAL A 106 -21.04 -0.44 -10.50
C VAL A 106 -19.57 -0.15 -10.25
N PRO A 107 -18.81 0.29 -11.27
CA PRO A 107 -17.40 0.63 -11.11
C PRO A 107 -17.14 1.72 -10.06
N ILE A 108 -16.00 1.60 -9.37
CA ILE A 108 -15.42 2.65 -8.54
C ILE A 108 -13.91 2.74 -8.85
N PRO A 109 -13.33 3.93 -9.11
CA PRO A 109 -13.89 5.29 -9.00
C PRO A 109 -15.14 5.53 -9.86
N ILE A 110 -16.01 6.44 -9.40
CA ILE A 110 -17.20 6.85 -10.15
C ILE A 110 -16.77 7.29 -11.55
N ASN A 111 -17.38 6.69 -12.57
CA ASN A 111 -17.10 6.96 -13.98
C ASN A 111 -18.42 7.01 -14.79
N LEU A 112 -18.34 7.19 -16.10
CA LEU A 112 -19.50 7.28 -16.99
C LEU A 112 -20.40 6.03 -16.87
N THR A 113 -19.79 4.83 -16.86
CA THR A 113 -20.53 3.56 -16.69
C THR A 113 -21.25 3.50 -15.34
N THR A 114 -20.61 3.99 -14.27
CA THR A 114 -21.21 4.08 -12.94
C THR A 114 -22.48 4.94 -12.96
N LEU A 115 -22.36 6.15 -13.51
CA LEU A 115 -23.49 7.11 -13.58
C LEU A 115 -24.63 6.57 -14.43
N ASN A 116 -24.32 6.10 -15.65
CA ASN A 116 -25.34 5.57 -16.56
C ASN A 116 -26.04 4.34 -15.96
N SER A 117 -25.30 3.42 -15.37
CA SER A 117 -25.89 2.22 -14.75
C SER A 117 -26.74 2.56 -13.53
N LEU A 118 -26.27 3.46 -12.67
CA LEU A 118 -26.95 3.81 -11.42
C LEU A 118 -28.31 4.49 -11.71
N TYR A 119 -28.32 5.46 -12.62
CA TYR A 119 -29.48 6.28 -12.91
C TYR A 119 -30.32 5.78 -14.11
N GLY A 120 -29.90 4.72 -14.79
CA GLY A 120 -30.63 4.19 -15.97
C GLY A 120 -30.57 5.15 -17.15
N LEU A 121 -29.44 5.83 -17.33
CA LEU A 121 -29.18 6.84 -18.38
C LEU A 121 -28.23 6.29 -19.43
N SER A 122 -28.07 7.07 -20.51
CA SER A 122 -27.13 6.79 -21.61
C SER A 122 -26.39 8.09 -21.99
N MET A 123 -25.80 8.75 -21.00
CA MET A 123 -25.11 10.01 -21.17
C MET A 123 -23.79 9.84 -21.95
N SER A 124 -23.42 10.86 -22.72
CA SER A 124 -22.05 11.08 -23.18
C SER A 124 -21.15 11.60 -22.06
N SER A 125 -19.85 11.70 -22.31
CA SER A 125 -18.90 12.30 -21.36
C SER A 125 -19.27 13.75 -21.01
N GLU A 126 -19.66 14.55 -22.02
CA GLU A 126 -20.05 15.93 -21.86
C GLU A 126 -21.34 16.08 -21.05
N GLU A 127 -22.33 15.22 -21.30
CA GLU A 127 -23.57 15.18 -20.54
C GLU A 127 -23.32 14.76 -19.08
N ALA A 128 -22.37 13.85 -18.84
CA ALA A 128 -21.98 13.46 -17.50
C ALA A 128 -21.26 14.58 -16.74
N GLU A 129 -20.49 15.43 -17.41
CA GLU A 129 -19.90 16.65 -16.81
C GLU A 129 -20.99 17.60 -16.33
N VAL A 130 -21.98 17.88 -17.17
CA VAL A 130 -23.14 18.73 -16.83
C VAL A 130 -23.92 18.11 -15.66
N PHE A 131 -24.19 16.81 -15.74
CA PHE A 131 -24.91 16.05 -14.71
C PHE A 131 -24.25 16.16 -13.33
N LEU A 132 -22.90 16.07 -13.26
CA LEU A 132 -22.14 16.21 -12.03
C LEU A 132 -22.11 17.65 -11.55
N ALA A 133 -21.92 18.62 -12.47
CA ALA A 133 -21.89 20.03 -12.14
C ALA A 133 -23.22 20.54 -11.55
N GLU A 134 -24.36 20.06 -12.05
CA GLU A 134 -25.68 20.40 -11.51
C GLU A 134 -25.94 19.86 -10.10
N ARG A 135 -25.23 18.79 -9.72
CA ARG A 135 -25.35 18.12 -8.40
C ARG A 135 -24.30 18.58 -7.40
N ALA A 136 -23.21 19.14 -7.88
CA ALA A 136 -22.16 19.68 -7.04
C ALA A 136 -22.72 20.75 -6.09
N GLU A 137 -22.33 20.67 -4.82
CA GLU A 137 -22.69 21.64 -3.81
C GLU A 137 -21.44 22.48 -3.47
N PRO A 138 -21.31 23.71 -3.98
CA PRO A 138 -20.12 24.53 -3.76
C PRO A 138 -19.83 24.76 -2.29
N VAL A 139 -18.63 24.41 -1.85
CA VAL A 139 -18.15 24.61 -0.48
C VAL A 139 -17.13 25.75 -0.45
N ALA A 140 -17.40 26.80 0.31
CA ALA A 140 -16.56 28.01 0.36
C ALA A 140 -15.12 27.73 0.84
N THR A 141 -14.93 26.75 1.72
CA THR A 141 -13.61 26.34 2.22
C THR A 141 -13.58 24.83 2.44
N ILE A 142 -12.83 24.13 1.62
CA ILE A 142 -12.68 22.67 1.70
C ILE A 142 -11.69 22.32 2.81
N ARG A 143 -12.17 21.70 3.87
CA ARG A 143 -11.40 21.26 5.05
C ARG A 143 -11.47 19.77 5.30
N THR A 144 -12.62 19.16 5.05
CA THR A 144 -12.91 17.76 5.38
C THR A 144 -13.00 16.89 4.15
N SER A 145 -12.95 15.57 4.35
CA SER A 145 -13.19 14.58 3.31
C SER A 145 -14.60 14.65 2.72
N GLU A 146 -15.59 15.04 3.52
CA GLU A 146 -16.96 15.31 3.05
C GLU A 146 -16.97 16.49 2.10
N ASP A 147 -16.37 17.63 2.51
CA ASP A 147 -16.34 18.84 1.69
C ASP A 147 -15.78 18.57 0.28
N VAL A 148 -14.70 17.78 0.17
CA VAL A 148 -14.09 17.43 -1.13
C VAL A 148 -15.10 16.78 -2.03
N VAL A 149 -15.78 15.74 -1.54
CA VAL A 149 -16.66 14.92 -2.36
C VAL A 149 -17.94 15.66 -2.70
N VAL A 150 -18.57 16.29 -1.71
CA VAL A 150 -19.82 17.04 -1.91
C VAL A 150 -19.62 18.21 -2.89
N ASN A 151 -18.49 18.89 -2.78
CA ASN A 151 -18.13 19.97 -3.71
C ASN A 151 -17.97 19.51 -5.17
N GLN A 152 -17.59 18.26 -5.39
CA GLN A 152 -17.33 17.71 -6.74
C GLN A 152 -18.53 17.02 -7.36
N ILE A 153 -19.27 16.23 -6.59
CA ILE A 153 -20.28 15.30 -7.10
C ILE A 153 -21.62 15.37 -6.36
N GLY A 154 -21.73 16.24 -5.37
CA GLY A 154 -22.94 16.44 -4.60
C GLY A 154 -23.19 15.41 -3.50
N ARG A 155 -24.18 15.71 -2.67
CA ARG A 155 -24.49 14.96 -1.45
C ARG A 155 -25.01 13.55 -1.73
N GLU A 156 -25.82 13.38 -2.74
CA GLU A 156 -26.42 12.07 -3.04
C GLU A 156 -25.34 11.01 -3.36
N LEU A 157 -24.41 11.32 -4.26
CA LEU A 157 -23.30 10.42 -4.62
C LEU A 157 -22.32 10.23 -3.45
N TYR A 158 -22.10 11.30 -2.66
CA TYR A 158 -21.32 11.20 -1.43
C TYR A 158 -21.93 10.17 -0.45
N GLU A 159 -23.23 10.24 -0.17
CA GLU A 159 -23.92 9.31 0.73
C GLU A 159 -23.87 7.86 0.20
N LYS A 160 -24.03 7.68 -1.11
CA LYS A 160 -24.07 6.35 -1.74
C LYS A 160 -22.68 5.67 -1.78
N PHE A 161 -21.62 6.38 -2.08
CA PHE A 161 -20.30 5.79 -2.37
C PHE A 161 -19.25 6.02 -1.28
N PHE A 162 -19.25 7.17 -0.62
CA PHE A 162 -18.13 7.58 0.21
C PHE A 162 -18.39 7.48 1.71
N ARG A 163 -19.51 7.95 2.18
CA ARG A 163 -19.78 8.06 3.61
C ARG A 163 -19.73 6.73 4.33
N GLY A 164 -20.46 5.74 3.85
CA GLY A 164 -20.53 4.41 4.46
C GLY A 164 -19.18 3.69 4.42
N TYR A 165 -18.52 3.73 3.27
CA TYR A 165 -17.20 3.14 3.07
C TYR A 165 -16.13 3.77 3.97
N THR A 166 -16.08 5.09 4.02
CA THR A 166 -15.10 5.84 4.83
C THR A 166 -15.31 5.58 6.33
N ARG A 167 -16.57 5.56 6.78
CA ARG A 167 -16.90 5.19 8.17
C ARG A 167 -16.45 3.79 8.54
N LYS A 168 -16.64 2.83 7.62
CA LYS A 168 -16.19 1.45 7.82
C LYS A 168 -14.67 1.37 7.97
N GLN A 169 -13.92 2.10 7.14
CA GLN A 169 -12.47 2.07 7.16
C GLN A 169 -11.86 2.84 8.34
N TRP A 170 -12.38 4.02 8.62
CA TRP A 170 -11.77 4.94 9.58
C TRP A 170 -12.43 4.93 10.95
N GLY A 171 -13.66 4.39 11.06
CA GLY A 171 -14.44 4.46 12.29
C GLY A 171 -14.90 5.87 12.65
N LEU A 172 -14.74 6.82 11.73
CA LEU A 172 -15.08 8.23 11.86
C LEU A 172 -15.92 8.68 10.66
N ASP A 173 -16.76 9.69 10.87
CA ASP A 173 -17.49 10.31 9.78
C ASP A 173 -16.52 11.11 8.88
N PRO A 174 -16.68 11.14 7.55
CA PRO A 174 -15.85 11.92 6.66
C PRO A 174 -15.76 13.41 7.00
N SER A 175 -16.79 13.98 7.64
CA SER A 175 -16.79 15.36 8.16
C SER A 175 -15.79 15.58 9.29
N ALA A 176 -15.32 14.53 9.95
CA ALA A 176 -14.29 14.57 11.00
C ALA A 176 -12.88 14.20 10.49
N LEU A 177 -12.72 13.90 9.19
CA LEU A 177 -11.47 13.51 8.57
C LEU A 177 -10.91 14.62 7.68
N ASP A 178 -9.58 14.73 7.65
CA ASP A 178 -8.89 15.68 6.77
C ASP A 178 -9.22 15.42 5.29
N LYS A 179 -9.26 16.48 4.49
CA LYS A 179 -9.57 16.45 3.06
C LYS A 179 -8.69 15.49 2.26
N SER A 180 -7.46 15.22 2.69
CA SER A 180 -6.51 14.35 2.01
C SER A 180 -6.95 12.88 1.94
N VAL A 181 -7.89 12.45 2.79
CA VAL A 181 -8.36 11.06 2.82
C VAL A 181 -9.12 10.67 1.55
N THR A 182 -9.98 11.55 1.04
CA THR A 182 -10.82 11.29 -0.16
C THR A 182 -10.34 11.99 -1.42
N SER A 183 -9.52 13.04 -1.32
CA SER A 183 -9.05 13.81 -2.49
C SER A 183 -8.27 13.01 -3.54
N ARG A 184 -7.76 11.86 -3.17
CA ARG A 184 -7.01 10.96 -4.06
C ARG A 184 -7.89 10.08 -4.97
N ILE A 185 -9.19 9.99 -4.71
CA ILE A 185 -10.11 9.15 -5.49
C ILE A 185 -10.70 10.02 -6.58
N PRO A 186 -10.36 9.79 -7.87
CA PRO A 186 -10.87 10.60 -8.96
C PRO A 186 -12.35 10.32 -9.22
N THR A 187 -13.05 11.31 -9.78
CA THR A 187 -14.33 11.10 -10.48
C THR A 187 -14.08 11.34 -11.97
N ARG A 188 -14.58 10.46 -12.82
CA ARG A 188 -14.33 10.49 -14.26
C ARG A 188 -15.65 10.61 -15.02
N THR A 189 -15.61 11.26 -16.16
CA THR A 189 -16.71 11.33 -17.12
C THR A 189 -16.49 10.43 -18.34
N SER A 190 -15.38 9.69 -18.38
CA SER A 190 -15.08 8.63 -19.35
C SER A 190 -15.47 7.25 -18.81
N GLU A 191 -15.37 6.22 -19.64
CA GLU A 191 -15.60 4.81 -19.27
C GLU A 191 -14.41 4.15 -18.59
N ASP A 192 -13.31 4.87 -18.32
CA ASP A 192 -12.13 4.31 -17.68
C ASP A 192 -12.46 3.86 -16.24
N ASP A 193 -12.49 2.55 -16.04
CA ASP A 193 -12.85 1.88 -14.80
C ASP A 193 -11.64 1.47 -13.94
N ARG A 194 -10.41 1.80 -14.36
CA ARG A 194 -9.19 1.51 -13.61
C ARG A 194 -9.16 2.29 -12.30
N TYR A 195 -8.82 1.61 -11.22
CA TYR A 195 -8.75 2.26 -9.91
C TYR A 195 -7.65 3.32 -9.85
N PHE A 196 -6.50 3.05 -10.45
CA PHE A 196 -5.38 3.98 -10.56
C PHE A 196 -5.32 4.63 -11.95
N GLY A 197 -4.76 5.85 -12.01
CA GLY A 197 -4.50 6.56 -13.26
C GLY A 197 -3.03 6.55 -13.69
N ASP A 198 -2.16 5.82 -12.96
CA ASP A 198 -0.73 5.81 -13.21
C ASP A 198 -0.37 5.08 -14.52
N THR A 199 0.74 5.52 -15.13
CA THR A 199 1.27 4.93 -16.37
C THR A 199 1.69 3.48 -16.21
N PHE A 200 2.32 3.17 -15.06
CA PHE A 200 2.74 1.82 -14.73
C PHE A 200 1.81 1.25 -13.67
N GLN A 201 1.09 0.20 -14.05
CA GLN A 201 0.23 -0.60 -13.17
C GLN A 201 0.61 -2.05 -13.42
N ILE A 202 1.46 -2.59 -12.55
CA ILE A 202 2.16 -3.85 -12.78
C ILE A 202 2.36 -4.61 -11.47
N MET A 203 2.56 -5.91 -11.55
CA MET A 203 2.85 -6.77 -10.41
C MET A 203 4.11 -7.59 -10.66
N PRO A 204 4.93 -7.87 -9.64
CA PRO A 204 6.05 -8.79 -9.78
C PRO A 204 5.57 -10.16 -10.23
N THR A 205 6.17 -10.73 -11.27
CA THR A 205 5.73 -12.03 -11.85
C THR A 205 5.82 -13.17 -10.83
N ASP A 206 6.87 -13.18 -10.00
CA ASP A 206 7.11 -14.23 -9.00
C ASP A 206 6.67 -13.81 -7.59
N GLY A 207 5.97 -12.66 -7.46
CA GLY A 207 5.59 -12.07 -6.19
C GLY A 207 6.63 -11.12 -5.59
N TYR A 208 6.20 -10.38 -4.57
CA TYR A 208 7.04 -9.40 -3.88
C TYR A 208 8.15 -10.06 -3.07
N THR A 209 7.84 -11.12 -2.34
CA THR A 209 8.84 -11.79 -1.49
C THR A 209 10.05 -12.24 -2.31
N LYS A 210 9.83 -12.80 -3.50
CA LYS A 210 10.91 -13.17 -4.41
C LYS A 210 11.71 -11.97 -4.93
N MET A 211 11.07 -10.86 -5.19
CA MET A 211 11.75 -9.61 -5.55
C MET A 211 12.65 -9.13 -4.40
N PHE A 212 12.16 -9.16 -3.17
CA PHE A 212 12.94 -8.78 -1.98
C PHE A 212 14.09 -9.75 -1.70
N GLU A 213 13.88 -11.05 -1.87
CA GLU A 213 14.97 -12.05 -1.76
C GLU A 213 16.12 -11.71 -2.70
N ARG A 214 15.83 -11.38 -3.96
CA ARG A 214 16.84 -11.00 -4.94
C ARG A 214 17.51 -9.64 -4.62
N MET A 215 16.73 -8.69 -4.11
CA MET A 215 17.25 -7.37 -3.70
C MET A 215 18.22 -7.46 -2.53
N LEU A 216 17.97 -8.33 -1.58
CA LEU A 216 18.75 -8.48 -0.35
C LEU A 216 19.85 -9.55 -0.45
N ASP A 217 19.96 -10.25 -1.58
CA ASP A 217 20.99 -11.26 -1.81
C ASP A 217 22.33 -10.59 -2.16
N HIS A 218 22.98 -10.04 -1.14
CA HIS A 218 24.25 -9.32 -1.28
C HIS A 218 25.20 -9.66 -0.12
N PRO A 219 26.51 -9.88 -0.37
CA PRO A 219 27.48 -10.31 0.66
C PRO A 219 27.66 -9.30 1.80
N ASN A 220 27.35 -8.03 1.57
CA ASN A 220 27.45 -6.98 2.60
C ASN A 220 26.14 -6.75 3.35
N ILE A 221 25.11 -7.57 3.14
CA ILE A 221 23.84 -7.48 3.88
C ILE A 221 23.68 -8.72 4.74
N ASP A 222 23.76 -8.53 6.03
CA ASP A 222 23.35 -9.52 7.02
C ASP A 222 21.89 -9.29 7.40
N LEU A 223 21.09 -10.35 7.43
CA LEU A 223 19.66 -10.28 7.73
C LEU A 223 19.34 -11.03 9.03
N LEU A 224 18.64 -10.36 9.94
CA LEU A 224 18.21 -10.91 11.22
C LEU A 224 16.69 -10.69 11.40
N LEU A 225 15.92 -11.76 11.29
CA LEU A 225 14.46 -11.74 11.34
C LEU A 225 13.92 -12.29 12.65
N GLY A 226 12.68 -11.92 13.01
CA GLY A 226 12.01 -12.35 14.22
C GLY A 226 12.60 -11.69 15.48
N ILE A 227 13.26 -10.54 15.34
CA ILE A 227 13.93 -9.86 16.46
C ILE A 227 13.48 -8.40 16.55
N ASP A 228 13.22 -7.95 17.75
CA ASP A 228 12.91 -6.54 18.00
C ASP A 228 14.18 -5.71 18.14
N PHE A 229 14.10 -4.42 17.76
CA PHE A 229 15.22 -3.48 17.84
C PHE A 229 15.78 -3.37 19.27
N THR A 230 14.94 -3.46 20.28
CA THR A 230 15.37 -3.38 21.69
C THR A 230 16.40 -4.45 22.07
N ALA A 231 16.28 -5.65 21.50
CA ALA A 231 17.21 -6.76 21.76
C ALA A 231 18.57 -6.58 21.05
N VAL A 232 18.63 -5.72 20.03
CA VAL A 232 19.83 -5.47 19.21
C VAL A 232 20.54 -4.19 19.62
N ARG A 233 19.80 -3.21 20.09
CA ARG A 233 20.24 -1.84 20.38
C ARG A 233 21.55 -1.74 21.18
N GLU A 234 21.69 -2.55 22.21
CA GLU A 234 22.83 -2.48 23.16
C GLU A 234 23.92 -3.53 22.88
N GLY A 235 23.63 -4.52 22.03
CA GLY A 235 24.53 -5.67 21.87
C GLY A 235 25.28 -5.72 20.56
N VAL A 236 24.83 -4.99 19.55
CA VAL A 236 25.42 -4.97 18.20
C VAL A 236 26.16 -3.63 17.98
N LYS A 237 27.35 -3.70 17.40
CA LYS A 237 28.15 -2.50 17.08
C LYS A 237 27.78 -1.99 15.68
N TYR A 238 27.35 -0.74 15.56
CA TYR A 238 27.06 -0.07 14.30
C TYR A 238 27.41 1.42 14.37
N ALA A 239 27.72 2.03 13.21
CA ALA A 239 28.05 3.44 13.14
C ALA A 239 26.80 4.32 12.96
N HIS A 240 25.82 3.87 12.16
CA HIS A 240 24.61 4.61 11.84
C HIS A 240 23.37 3.75 12.00
N LEU A 241 22.27 4.37 12.49
CA LEU A 241 20.96 3.74 12.59
C LEU A 241 20.00 4.36 11.58
N ILE A 242 19.28 3.48 10.85
CA ILE A 242 18.13 3.86 10.02
C ILE A 242 16.90 3.11 10.57
N TYR A 243 15.94 3.85 11.07
CA TYR A 243 14.76 3.27 11.71
C TYR A 243 13.54 3.46 10.82
N CYS A 244 13.01 2.36 10.27
CA CYS A 244 11.80 2.33 9.44
C CYS A 244 10.59 1.74 10.19
N GLY A 245 10.65 1.65 11.51
CA GLY A 245 9.55 1.28 12.37
C GLY A 245 8.65 2.47 12.76
N PRO A 246 7.67 2.26 13.65
CA PRO A 246 6.83 3.34 14.17
C PRO A 246 7.67 4.39 14.93
N ILE A 247 7.55 5.65 14.54
CA ILE A 247 8.39 6.71 15.11
C ILE A 247 8.09 6.99 16.57
N ASP A 248 6.83 6.85 16.97
CA ASP A 248 6.41 6.99 18.37
C ASP A 248 7.00 5.89 19.27
N GLU A 249 7.12 4.67 18.75
CA GLU A 249 7.77 3.54 19.42
C GLU A 249 9.28 3.79 19.60
N TYR A 250 9.94 4.37 18.58
CA TYR A 250 11.35 4.74 18.66
C TYR A 250 11.66 5.72 19.80
N PHE A 251 10.74 6.64 20.06
CA PHE A 251 10.83 7.62 21.14
C PHE A 251 10.09 7.19 22.43
N ASP A 252 9.86 5.89 22.63
CA ASP A 252 9.23 5.32 23.83
C ASP A 252 7.89 5.99 24.17
N PHE A 253 7.14 6.41 23.14
CA PHE A 253 5.84 7.10 23.24
C PHE A 253 5.85 8.36 24.12
N GLN A 254 6.96 9.06 24.22
CA GLN A 254 7.12 10.25 25.08
C GLN A 254 6.10 11.37 24.80
N LEU A 255 5.62 11.46 23.55
CA LEU A 255 4.58 12.42 23.14
C LEU A 255 3.20 11.76 22.96
N GLY A 256 3.04 10.56 23.47
CA GLY A 256 1.85 9.73 23.29
C GLY A 256 1.90 8.88 22.02
N ARG A 257 0.92 7.97 21.89
CA ARG A 257 0.82 7.07 20.74
C ARG A 257 0.18 7.77 19.54
N LEU A 258 0.76 7.59 18.37
CA LEU A 258 0.15 8.05 17.12
C LEU A 258 -1.09 7.20 16.79
N PRO A 259 -2.20 7.81 16.38
CA PRO A 259 -3.38 7.06 16.00
C PRO A 259 -3.17 6.39 14.64
N TYR A 260 -3.35 5.08 14.58
CA TYR A 260 -3.44 4.32 13.33
C TYR A 260 -4.43 3.18 13.44
N ARG A 261 -4.77 2.58 12.32
CA ARG A 261 -5.72 1.47 12.24
C ARG A 261 -4.97 0.18 11.98
N SER A 262 -5.32 -0.87 12.73
CA SER A 262 -4.90 -2.23 12.44
C SER A 262 -6.00 -2.98 11.72
N LEU A 263 -5.60 -3.93 10.86
CA LEU A 263 -6.49 -4.84 10.17
C LEU A 263 -6.27 -6.26 10.68
N ARG A 264 -7.35 -6.98 10.85
CA ARG A 264 -7.34 -8.42 11.07
C ARG A 264 -7.68 -9.10 9.75
N PHE A 265 -6.79 -9.99 9.29
CA PHE A 265 -6.98 -10.75 8.06
C PHE A 265 -7.42 -12.18 8.40
N GLU A 266 -8.44 -12.64 7.69
CA GLU A 266 -8.88 -14.03 7.69
C GLU A 266 -8.73 -14.56 6.26
N HIS A 267 -7.82 -15.51 6.06
CA HIS A 267 -7.59 -16.15 4.77
C HIS A 267 -8.41 -17.44 4.71
N ARG A 268 -9.08 -17.65 3.58
CA ARG A 268 -9.84 -18.87 3.30
C ARG A 268 -9.60 -19.30 1.87
N THR A 269 -9.29 -20.56 1.68
CA THR A 269 -9.22 -21.19 0.36
C THR A 269 -10.56 -21.82 0.03
N LEU A 270 -11.10 -21.52 -1.15
CA LEU A 270 -12.39 -22.03 -1.62
C LEU A 270 -12.16 -22.87 -2.89
N GLU A 271 -12.94 -23.91 -3.09
CA GLU A 271 -12.92 -24.76 -4.30
C GLU A 271 -13.72 -24.11 -5.44
N GLN A 272 -13.30 -22.88 -5.83
CA GLN A 272 -13.91 -22.15 -6.95
C GLN A 272 -12.86 -21.25 -7.60
N GLU A 273 -12.96 -21.06 -8.91
CA GLU A 273 -12.01 -20.27 -9.70
C GLU A 273 -12.08 -18.76 -9.37
N HIS A 274 -13.27 -18.26 -9.22
CA HIS A 274 -13.53 -16.83 -8.93
C HIS A 274 -14.47 -16.68 -7.74
N TYR A 275 -14.08 -15.86 -6.77
CA TYR A 275 -14.92 -15.54 -5.62
C TYR A 275 -15.86 -14.36 -5.91
N GLN A 276 -15.40 -13.41 -6.69
CA GLN A 276 -16.15 -12.20 -7.06
C GLN A 276 -15.80 -11.78 -8.49
N PRO A 277 -16.62 -10.89 -9.13
CA PRO A 277 -16.48 -10.55 -10.56
C PRO A 277 -15.18 -9.84 -10.93
N VAL A 278 -14.54 -9.16 -10.00
CA VAL A 278 -13.29 -8.39 -10.19
C VAL A 278 -12.32 -8.63 -9.04
#